data_51cb461c26a04eba2aa8f1260615300b
#
_entry.id   51cb461c26a04eba2aa8f1260615300b
#
_cell.length_a   1.000
_cell.length_b   1.000
_cell.length_c   1.000
_cell.angle_alpha   90.00
_cell.angle_beta   90.00
_cell.angle_gamma   90.00
#
_symmetry.space_group_name_H-M   'P 1'
#
loop_
_entity.id
_entity.type
_entity.pdbx_description
1 polymer ?
#
loop_
_entity_poly.entity_id
_entity_poly.type
_entity_poly.pdbx_seq_one_letter_code
_entity_poly.pdbx_strand_id
1 'polypeptide(L)'
;MIMKKLILFAFTLAALPALAAPGGILDPKEGGHDFKVQGEYAGAKAGVQVIALGDGKFRAVVHKGGLPGAGWDKSDKVQLDGEATKGGAKFAEATGVSAVIDGDALNLKMAGADQQALKKITRKSPTLGSKAPKGAVVLFDGTSADEFEPGKMSEDKLLMQGANSVKRFQSHKLHVEFRTPFKPKARGQGRGNSGCYLQGRYEVQMLDSFGLTGHHNECGGIYSIKPPDVNMALPPLSWQTYDIEFTTAKFK
;
A
#
# COMPACT_ATOMS: atom_id res chain seq x y z
N MET A 1 32.97 -60.23 24.65
CA MET A 1 32.83 -58.77 25.00
C MET A 1 32.73 -58.02 23.69
N ILE A 2 31.50 -57.73 23.23
CA ILE A 2 31.20 -57.14 21.90
C ILE A 2 30.95 -55.65 22.10
N MET A 3 31.88 -54.80 21.63
CA MET A 3 31.68 -53.35 21.61
C MET A 3 30.78 -52.93 20.47
N LYS A 4 29.56 -52.39 20.79
CA LYS A 4 28.69 -51.73 19.82
C LYS A 4 29.20 -50.31 19.60
N LYS A 5 29.62 -50.00 18.36
CA LYS A 5 29.92 -48.62 17.92
C LYS A 5 28.61 -47.88 17.73
N LEU A 6 28.41 -46.81 18.49
CA LEU A 6 27.33 -45.86 18.34
C LEU A 6 27.75 -44.83 17.29
N ILE A 7 27.06 -44.81 16.12
CA ILE A 7 27.25 -43.80 15.10
C ILE A 7 26.23 -42.70 15.37
N LEU A 8 26.71 -41.52 15.76
CA LEU A 8 25.88 -40.34 15.98
C LEU A 8 25.69 -39.62 14.62
N PHE A 9 24.52 -39.68 14.04
CA PHE A 9 24.15 -38.83 12.89
C PHE A 9 23.74 -37.45 13.38
N ALA A 10 24.58 -36.44 13.11
CA ALA A 10 24.24 -35.06 13.30
C ALA A 10 23.36 -34.61 12.12
N PHE A 11 22.04 -34.43 12.36
CA PHE A 11 21.15 -33.77 11.42
C PHE A 11 21.37 -32.26 11.52
N THR A 12 22.01 -31.69 10.52
CA THR A 12 22.00 -30.23 10.32
C THR A 12 20.63 -29.86 9.76
N LEU A 13 19.82 -29.25 10.61
CA LEU A 13 18.53 -28.67 10.22
C LEU A 13 18.85 -27.41 9.40
N ALA A 14 18.84 -27.51 8.06
CA ALA A 14 18.86 -26.34 7.21
C ALA A 14 17.54 -25.59 7.39
N ALA A 15 17.60 -24.39 7.96
CA ALA A 15 16.46 -23.49 8.03
C ALA A 15 16.03 -23.15 6.60
N LEU A 16 14.92 -23.73 6.14
CA LEU A 16 14.24 -23.31 4.92
C LEU A 16 13.78 -21.85 5.11
N PRO A 17 13.96 -20.97 4.11
CA PRO A 17 13.40 -19.64 4.19
C PRO A 17 11.88 -19.77 4.37
N ALA A 18 11.35 -19.12 5.38
CA ALA A 18 9.93 -19.06 5.64
C ALA A 18 9.24 -18.56 4.38
N LEU A 19 8.44 -19.42 3.72
CA LEU A 19 7.53 -19.01 2.66
C LEU A 19 6.60 -17.97 3.25
N ALA A 20 6.61 -16.75 2.71
CA ALA A 20 5.70 -15.70 3.13
C ALA A 20 4.28 -16.24 3.17
N ALA A 21 3.59 -16.06 4.30
CA ALA A 21 2.24 -16.54 4.50
C ALA A 21 1.31 -16.08 3.35
N PRO A 22 0.29 -16.85 2.96
CA PRO A 22 -0.64 -16.48 1.88
C PRO A 22 -1.28 -15.10 2.05
N GLY A 23 -1.32 -14.58 3.28
CA GLY A 23 -1.87 -13.26 3.65
C GLY A 23 -0.99 -12.05 3.32
N GLY A 24 0.32 -12.23 3.07
CA GLY A 24 1.30 -11.15 2.94
C GLY A 24 1.93 -10.74 4.28
N ILE A 25 2.92 -9.85 4.20
CA ILE A 25 3.65 -9.34 5.37
C ILE A 25 2.80 -8.23 6.02
N LEU A 26 2.62 -8.31 7.33
CA LEU A 26 1.84 -7.36 8.13
C LEU A 26 2.71 -6.50 9.07
N ASP A 27 3.90 -6.98 9.44
CA ASP A 27 4.86 -6.24 10.25
C ASP A 27 5.96 -5.63 9.34
N PRO A 28 6.17 -4.31 9.36
CA PRO A 28 7.24 -3.65 8.61
C PRO A 28 8.64 -4.23 8.87
N LYS A 29 8.89 -4.80 10.04
CA LYS A 29 10.17 -5.42 10.40
C LYS A 29 10.49 -6.67 9.57
N GLU A 30 9.45 -7.36 9.08
CA GLU A 30 9.57 -8.55 8.26
C GLU A 30 9.74 -8.24 6.77
N GLY A 31 9.50 -6.98 6.36
CA GLY A 31 9.51 -6.56 4.96
C GLY A 31 10.87 -6.54 4.28
N GLY A 32 11.97 -6.66 5.06
CA GLY A 32 13.32 -6.77 4.54
C GLY A 32 13.80 -5.56 3.73
N HIS A 33 14.73 -5.82 2.80
CA HIS A 33 15.31 -4.80 1.94
C HIS A 33 14.28 -4.18 1.00
N ASP A 34 13.43 -4.98 0.38
CA ASP A 34 12.41 -4.53 -0.58
C ASP A 34 11.47 -3.50 0.06
N PHE A 35 11.04 -3.73 1.30
CA PHE A 35 10.20 -2.80 2.03
C PHE A 35 10.95 -1.51 2.41
N LYS A 36 12.23 -1.62 2.76
CA LYS A 36 13.05 -0.45 3.10
C LYS A 36 13.27 0.48 1.91
N VAL A 37 13.44 -0.06 0.71
CA VAL A 37 13.65 0.72 -0.53
C VAL A 37 12.34 1.28 -1.05
N GLN A 38 11.25 0.51 -0.97
CA GLN A 38 9.92 0.95 -1.40
C GLN A 38 9.48 2.21 -0.66
N GLY A 39 8.75 3.09 -1.34
CA GLY A 39 8.17 4.27 -0.72
C GLY A 39 8.18 5.50 -1.62
N GLU A 40 7.97 6.64 -1.01
CA GLU A 40 7.90 7.94 -1.68
C GLU A 40 9.17 8.74 -1.44
N TYR A 41 9.66 9.33 -2.51
CA TYR A 41 10.82 10.21 -2.51
C TYR A 41 10.39 11.56 -3.09
N ALA A 42 10.66 12.65 -2.37
CA ALA A 42 10.21 13.99 -2.75
C ALA A 42 11.38 14.95 -2.88
N GLY A 43 11.32 15.77 -3.93
CA GLY A 43 12.22 16.88 -4.21
C GLY A 43 11.45 18.12 -4.68
N ALA A 44 12.14 19.20 -4.96
CA ALA A 44 11.52 20.48 -5.30
C ALA A 44 10.78 20.48 -6.65
N LYS A 45 11.21 19.64 -7.61
CA LYS A 45 10.69 19.63 -8.99
C LYS A 45 10.18 18.28 -9.45
N ALA A 46 10.25 17.25 -8.60
CA ALA A 46 9.80 15.90 -8.92
C ALA A 46 9.45 15.12 -7.64
N GLY A 47 8.57 14.15 -7.81
CA GLY A 47 8.32 13.08 -6.85
C GLY A 47 8.52 11.72 -7.50
N VAL A 48 8.96 10.75 -6.73
CA VAL A 48 9.12 9.36 -7.20
C VAL A 48 8.45 8.40 -6.26
N GLN A 49 7.59 7.54 -6.79
CA GLN A 49 7.04 6.41 -6.07
C GLN A 49 7.78 5.15 -6.47
N VAL A 50 8.43 4.49 -5.51
CA VAL A 50 9.20 3.26 -5.73
C VAL A 50 8.40 2.06 -5.23
N ILE A 51 8.04 1.19 -6.15
CA ILE A 51 7.24 -0.02 -5.92
C ILE A 51 8.18 -1.21 -5.83
N ALA A 52 8.10 -1.99 -4.76
CA ALA A 52 8.77 -3.29 -4.68
C ALA A 52 8.00 -4.34 -5.51
N LEU A 53 8.71 -5.06 -6.34
CA LEU A 53 8.19 -6.12 -7.21
C LEU A 53 8.54 -7.52 -6.73
N GLY A 54 9.26 -7.62 -5.62
CA GLY A 54 9.77 -8.86 -5.04
C GLY A 54 11.14 -9.25 -5.56
N ASP A 55 11.87 -10.03 -4.76
CA ASP A 55 13.18 -10.57 -5.10
C ASP A 55 14.21 -9.48 -5.50
N GLY A 56 14.17 -8.33 -4.80
CA GLY A 56 15.07 -7.21 -5.07
C GLY A 56 14.77 -6.47 -6.38
N LYS A 57 13.61 -6.67 -6.99
CA LYS A 57 13.18 -5.93 -8.18
C LYS A 57 12.26 -4.78 -7.80
N PHE A 58 12.40 -3.67 -8.51
CA PHE A 58 11.68 -2.43 -8.23
C PHE A 58 11.18 -1.78 -9.51
N ARG A 59 10.18 -0.91 -9.32
CA ARG A 59 9.75 0.07 -10.34
C ARG A 59 9.69 1.44 -9.71
N ALA A 60 10.41 2.40 -10.27
CA ALA A 60 10.27 3.81 -9.94
C ALA A 60 9.28 4.47 -10.90
N VAL A 61 8.31 5.18 -10.36
CA VAL A 61 7.34 5.98 -11.12
C VAL A 61 7.65 7.45 -10.83
N VAL A 62 8.19 8.13 -11.82
CA VAL A 62 8.63 9.52 -11.72
C VAL A 62 7.48 10.45 -12.11
N HIS A 63 7.20 11.41 -11.25
CA HIS A 63 6.17 12.42 -11.39
C HIS A 63 6.83 13.81 -11.46
N LYS A 64 6.55 14.56 -12.50
CA LYS A 64 7.03 15.95 -12.64
C LYS A 64 6.27 16.87 -11.69
N GLY A 65 6.94 17.83 -11.09
CA GLY A 65 6.38 18.80 -10.15
C GLY A 65 6.29 18.31 -8.72
N GLY A 66 6.05 17.03 -8.47
CA GLY A 66 5.92 16.45 -7.12
C GLY A 66 5.18 15.12 -7.12
N LEU A 67 4.78 14.65 -5.94
CA LEU A 67 4.01 13.41 -5.77
C LEU A 67 2.51 13.61 -6.08
N PRO A 68 1.76 12.55 -6.39
CA PRO A 68 0.30 12.61 -6.52
C PRO A 68 -0.34 13.26 -5.28
N GLY A 69 -1.17 14.29 -5.51
CA GLY A 69 -1.77 15.11 -4.45
C GLY A 69 -0.79 16.05 -3.72
N ALA A 70 0.47 16.15 -4.17
CA ALA A 70 1.50 17.00 -3.58
C ALA A 70 2.46 17.53 -4.66
N GLY A 71 1.92 18.30 -5.59
CA GLY A 71 2.68 19.04 -6.60
C GLY A 71 2.81 18.37 -7.95
N TRP A 72 2.42 17.10 -8.16
CA TRP A 72 2.39 16.49 -9.48
C TRP A 72 1.52 17.30 -10.45
N ASP A 73 2.11 17.70 -11.59
CA ASP A 73 1.47 18.53 -12.61
C ASP A 73 0.47 17.76 -13.51
N LYS A 74 0.22 16.47 -13.18
CA LYS A 74 -0.63 15.54 -13.94
C LYS A 74 -0.14 15.21 -15.35
N SER A 75 1.11 15.55 -15.67
CA SER A 75 1.76 15.11 -16.92
C SER A 75 2.04 13.60 -16.91
N ASP A 76 2.47 13.10 -18.06
CA ASP A 76 2.85 11.71 -18.23
C ASP A 76 3.93 11.29 -17.22
N LYS A 77 3.77 10.08 -16.69
CA LYS A 77 4.70 9.47 -15.75
C LYS A 77 5.80 8.72 -16.51
N VAL A 78 7.03 8.80 -16.02
CA VAL A 78 8.11 7.95 -16.51
C VAL A 78 8.28 6.77 -15.56
N GLN A 79 8.31 5.55 -16.09
CA GLN A 79 8.53 4.33 -15.32
C GLN A 79 9.93 3.78 -15.62
N LEU A 80 10.67 3.44 -14.57
CA LEU A 80 12.00 2.87 -14.62
C LEU A 80 12.00 1.55 -13.86
N ASP A 81 12.37 0.46 -14.52
CA ASP A 81 12.59 -0.81 -13.82
C ASP A 81 14.00 -0.83 -13.23
N GLY A 82 14.15 -1.46 -12.06
CA GLY A 82 15.41 -1.46 -11.33
C GLY A 82 15.59 -2.68 -10.44
N GLU A 83 16.80 -2.80 -9.92
CA GLU A 83 17.23 -3.92 -9.09
C GLU A 83 17.93 -3.42 -7.82
N ALA A 84 17.86 -4.25 -6.79
CA ALA A 84 18.52 -4.01 -5.51
C ALA A 84 20.04 -3.84 -5.66
N THR A 85 20.59 -2.94 -4.87
CA THR A 85 22.02 -2.82 -4.60
C THR A 85 22.28 -3.00 -3.10
N LYS A 86 23.53 -3.03 -2.68
CA LYS A 86 23.87 -3.14 -1.26
C LYS A 86 23.28 -2.01 -0.42
N GLY A 87 23.19 -0.78 -0.97
CA GLY A 87 22.72 0.41 -0.25
C GLY A 87 21.30 0.84 -0.59
N GLY A 88 20.66 0.25 -1.62
CA GLY A 88 19.35 0.71 -2.09
C GLY A 88 18.91 0.03 -3.37
N ALA A 89 18.77 0.78 -4.47
CA ALA A 89 18.41 0.25 -5.78
C ALA A 89 18.98 1.12 -6.91
N LYS A 90 19.22 0.48 -8.07
CA LYS A 90 19.59 1.16 -9.31
C LYS A 90 18.55 0.87 -10.38
N PHE A 91 18.12 1.92 -11.05
CA PHE A 91 17.09 1.84 -12.10
C PHE A 91 17.72 1.99 -13.49
N ALA A 92 17.20 1.23 -14.44
CA ALA A 92 17.60 1.36 -15.85
C ALA A 92 17.15 2.71 -16.40
N GLU A 93 17.97 3.30 -17.26
CA GLU A 93 17.60 4.54 -17.92
C GLU A 93 16.47 4.30 -18.93
N ALA A 94 15.49 5.19 -18.92
CA ALA A 94 14.45 5.25 -19.94
C ALA A 94 14.14 6.71 -20.28
N THR A 95 14.01 7.02 -21.55
CA THR A 95 13.65 8.37 -22.06
C THR A 95 14.52 9.51 -21.52
N GLY A 96 15.82 9.24 -21.29
CA GLY A 96 16.76 10.23 -20.70
C GLY A 96 16.56 10.46 -19.20
N VAL A 97 15.83 9.59 -18.52
CA VAL A 97 15.62 9.62 -17.06
C VAL A 97 16.32 8.43 -16.42
N SER A 98 17.10 8.68 -15.38
CA SER A 98 17.75 7.63 -14.58
C SER A 98 17.64 7.94 -13.09
N ALA A 99 17.65 6.89 -12.27
CA ALA A 99 17.55 7.02 -10.81
C ALA A 99 18.44 6.01 -10.09
N VAL A 100 18.98 6.42 -8.95
CA VAL A 100 19.73 5.56 -8.04
C VAL A 100 19.32 5.89 -6.60
N ILE A 101 19.00 4.88 -5.82
CA ILE A 101 18.78 5.01 -4.37
C ILE A 101 20.01 4.55 -3.64
N ASP A 102 20.47 5.36 -2.69
CA ASP A 102 21.49 5.02 -1.70
C ASP A 102 21.02 5.55 -0.34
N GLY A 103 20.79 4.64 0.59
CA GLY A 103 20.13 4.94 1.87
C GLY A 103 18.73 5.56 1.66
N ASP A 104 18.50 6.73 2.27
CA ASP A 104 17.23 7.46 2.20
C ASP A 104 17.19 8.51 1.07
N ALA A 105 18.23 8.57 0.23
CA ALA A 105 18.32 9.51 -0.86
C ALA A 105 18.10 8.80 -2.22
N LEU A 106 17.26 9.40 -3.06
CA LEU A 106 17.09 9.04 -4.47
C LEU A 106 17.70 10.13 -5.34
N ASN A 107 18.77 9.79 -6.04
CA ASN A 107 19.40 10.67 -7.02
C ASN A 107 18.69 10.48 -8.37
N LEU A 108 17.96 11.50 -8.81
CA LEU A 108 17.19 11.52 -10.05
C LEU A 108 17.88 12.44 -11.07
N LYS A 109 18.11 11.93 -12.28
CA LYS A 109 18.53 12.72 -13.43
C LYS A 109 17.43 12.65 -14.49
N MET A 110 16.96 13.79 -14.95
CA MET A 110 15.99 13.92 -16.05
C MET A 110 16.64 14.55 -17.27
N ALA A 111 16.16 14.21 -18.45
CA ALA A 111 16.67 14.78 -19.71
C ALA A 111 16.66 16.29 -19.67
N GLY A 112 17.79 16.92 -20.03
CA GLY A 112 17.93 18.39 -20.09
C GLY A 112 17.91 19.12 -18.73
N ALA A 113 17.99 18.38 -17.59
CA ALA A 113 18.01 18.97 -16.26
C ALA A 113 19.21 18.47 -15.44
N ASP A 114 19.59 19.27 -14.44
CA ASP A 114 20.59 18.85 -13.46
C ASP A 114 20.07 17.68 -12.61
N GLN A 115 21.01 16.86 -12.14
CA GLN A 115 20.69 15.82 -11.16
C GLN A 115 20.15 16.45 -9.88
N GLN A 116 19.10 15.87 -9.32
CA GLN A 116 18.52 16.29 -8.06
C GLN A 116 18.47 15.12 -7.07
N ALA A 117 18.70 15.43 -5.80
CA ALA A 117 18.52 14.48 -4.72
C ALA A 117 17.12 14.65 -4.12
N LEU A 118 16.35 13.57 -4.12
CA LEU A 118 15.04 13.47 -3.46
C LEU A 118 15.21 12.74 -2.13
N LYS A 119 14.51 13.19 -1.11
CA LYS A 119 14.50 12.56 0.22
C LYS A 119 13.35 11.58 0.33
N LYS A 120 13.59 10.46 0.97
CA LYS A 120 12.53 9.55 1.35
C LYS A 120 11.61 10.23 2.36
N ILE A 121 10.30 10.15 2.14
CA ILE A 121 9.29 10.75 3.01
C ILE A 121 8.22 9.73 3.39
N THR A 122 7.53 10.01 4.49
CA THR A 122 6.34 9.28 4.91
C THR A 122 5.18 10.26 5.00
N ARG A 123 4.19 10.09 4.14
CA ARG A 123 2.95 10.86 4.21
C ARG A 123 1.95 10.16 5.11
N LYS A 124 1.06 10.94 5.67
CA LYS A 124 -0.09 10.47 6.45
C LYS A 124 -1.37 11.06 5.86
N SER A 125 -2.45 10.30 5.91
CA SER A 125 -3.77 10.84 5.61
C SER A 125 -4.11 11.96 6.61
N PRO A 126 -4.66 13.08 6.17
CA PRO A 126 -4.89 14.25 7.05
C PRO A 126 -5.93 13.97 8.15
N THR A 127 -6.83 13.01 7.93
CA THR A 127 -7.88 12.63 8.87
C THR A 127 -7.55 11.37 9.68
N LEU A 128 -6.36 10.80 9.51
CA LEU A 128 -5.93 9.61 10.26
C LEU A 128 -5.88 9.90 11.77
N GLY A 129 -6.55 9.09 12.57
CA GLY A 129 -6.68 9.24 14.02
C GLY A 129 -7.69 10.32 14.44
N SER A 130 -8.53 10.79 13.52
CA SER A 130 -9.58 11.76 13.84
C SER A 130 -10.59 11.18 14.81
N LYS A 131 -10.95 11.97 15.83
CA LYS A 131 -12.00 11.57 16.77
C LYS A 131 -13.37 11.60 16.10
N ALA A 132 -14.21 10.63 16.45
CA ALA A 132 -15.60 10.61 16.01
C ALA A 132 -16.31 11.92 16.44
N PRO A 133 -17.01 12.62 15.52
CA PRO A 133 -17.78 13.81 15.86
C PRO A 133 -18.89 13.48 16.87
N LYS A 134 -19.35 14.51 17.62
CA LYS A 134 -20.48 14.34 18.54
C LYS A 134 -21.70 13.78 17.80
N GLY A 135 -22.27 12.69 18.31
CA GLY A 135 -23.43 12.01 17.72
C GLY A 135 -23.11 11.03 16.59
N ALA A 136 -21.85 10.85 16.23
CA ALA A 136 -21.45 9.81 15.30
C ALA A 136 -21.68 8.41 15.90
N VAL A 137 -22.02 7.45 15.06
CA VAL A 137 -22.06 6.03 15.42
C VAL A 137 -20.67 5.46 15.18
N VAL A 138 -20.01 5.01 16.26
CA VAL A 138 -18.74 4.28 16.15
C VAL A 138 -19.08 2.82 15.87
N LEU A 139 -18.73 2.34 14.67
CA LEU A 139 -18.98 0.96 14.26
C LEU A 139 -17.82 0.04 14.65
N PHE A 140 -16.59 0.57 14.66
CA PHE A 140 -15.40 -0.19 15.00
C PHE A 140 -14.28 0.73 15.47
N ASP A 141 -13.69 0.41 16.60
CA ASP A 141 -12.56 1.15 17.20
C ASP A 141 -11.43 0.21 17.68
N GLY A 142 -11.50 -1.08 17.31
CA GLY A 142 -10.55 -2.11 17.74
C GLY A 142 -10.88 -2.76 19.09
N THR A 143 -11.99 -2.40 19.75
CA THR A 143 -12.41 -3.01 21.02
C THR A 143 -13.36 -4.18 20.81
N SER A 144 -14.32 -4.06 19.90
CA SER A 144 -15.30 -5.09 19.55
C SER A 144 -15.66 -5.02 18.07
N ALA A 145 -16.12 -6.14 17.52
CA ALA A 145 -16.69 -6.24 16.18
C ALA A 145 -18.22 -6.51 16.20
N ASP A 146 -18.90 -6.26 17.32
CA ASP A 146 -20.32 -6.60 17.53
C ASP A 146 -21.27 -5.81 16.63
N GLU A 147 -20.83 -4.64 16.13
CA GLU A 147 -21.59 -3.84 15.16
C GLU A 147 -21.54 -4.41 13.73
N PHE A 148 -20.91 -5.60 13.56
CA PHE A 148 -20.76 -6.28 12.26
C PHE A 148 -21.20 -7.74 12.30
N GLU A 149 -21.72 -8.25 11.17
CA GLU A 149 -22.09 -9.64 10.97
C GLU A 149 -21.54 -10.17 9.63
N PRO A 150 -20.73 -11.27 9.62
CA PRO A 150 -20.02 -11.80 10.76
C PRO A 150 -18.95 -10.80 11.27
N GLY A 151 -18.98 -10.50 12.58
CA GLY A 151 -17.98 -9.65 13.21
C GLY A 151 -16.76 -10.48 13.61
N LYS A 152 -15.63 -10.29 12.92
CA LYS A 152 -14.35 -10.94 13.22
C LYS A 152 -13.24 -9.92 13.33
N MET A 153 -12.42 -10.06 14.37
CA MET A 153 -11.18 -9.29 14.55
C MET A 153 -9.95 -10.18 14.37
N SER A 154 -8.88 -9.61 13.82
CA SER A 154 -7.56 -10.22 13.88
C SER A 154 -6.93 -10.08 15.26
N GLU A 155 -5.82 -10.79 15.50
CA GLU A 155 -5.02 -10.65 16.73
C GLU A 155 -4.52 -9.21 16.94
N ASP A 156 -4.25 -8.49 15.83
CA ASP A 156 -3.87 -7.07 15.82
C ASP A 156 -5.06 -6.11 16.02
N LYS A 157 -6.23 -6.62 16.41
CA LYS A 157 -7.45 -5.83 16.62
C LYS A 157 -7.93 -5.07 15.38
N LEU A 158 -7.80 -5.68 14.21
CA LEU A 158 -8.32 -5.13 12.96
C LEU A 158 -9.60 -5.87 12.56
N LEU A 159 -10.57 -5.13 12.01
CA LEU A 159 -11.77 -5.73 11.42
C LEU A 159 -11.37 -6.53 10.18
N MET A 160 -11.81 -7.79 10.11
CA MET A 160 -11.53 -8.65 8.97
C MET A 160 -12.58 -8.44 7.86
N GLN A 161 -12.19 -8.75 6.62
CA GLN A 161 -13.06 -8.67 5.45
C GLN A 161 -14.31 -9.56 5.57
N GLY A 162 -15.33 -9.25 4.78
CA GLY A 162 -16.59 -9.99 4.72
C GLY A 162 -17.59 -9.63 5.81
N ALA A 163 -17.33 -8.54 6.53
CA ALA A 163 -18.18 -8.02 7.59
C ALA A 163 -19.23 -7.04 7.04
N ASN A 164 -20.48 -7.18 7.44
CA ASN A 164 -21.56 -6.24 7.13
C ASN A 164 -21.99 -5.53 8.40
N SER A 165 -22.23 -4.22 8.36
CA SER A 165 -22.76 -3.52 9.52
C SER A 165 -24.16 -4.03 9.87
N VAL A 166 -24.40 -4.35 11.14
CA VAL A 166 -25.72 -4.73 11.66
C VAL A 166 -26.69 -3.57 11.45
N LYS A 167 -26.27 -2.36 11.79
CA LYS A 167 -27.03 -1.15 11.58
C LYS A 167 -26.99 -0.74 10.10
N ARG A 168 -28.16 -0.39 9.56
CA ARG A 168 -28.32 0.06 8.17
C ARG A 168 -28.38 1.57 8.10
N PHE A 169 -27.73 2.12 7.08
CA PHE A 169 -27.66 3.56 6.85
C PHE A 169 -28.21 3.92 5.48
N GLN A 170 -28.91 5.04 5.39
CA GLN A 170 -29.26 5.66 4.10
C GLN A 170 -28.15 6.65 3.68
N SER A 171 -28.48 7.91 3.47
CA SER A 171 -27.45 8.94 3.27
C SER A 171 -26.62 9.12 4.52
N HIS A 172 -25.29 9.10 4.37
CA HIS A 172 -24.37 9.17 5.52
C HIS A 172 -23.01 9.73 5.12
N LYS A 173 -22.27 10.15 6.13
CA LYS A 173 -20.82 10.37 6.04
C LYS A 173 -20.13 9.22 6.76
N LEU A 174 -19.11 8.67 6.14
CA LEU A 174 -18.36 7.52 6.67
C LEU A 174 -16.87 7.85 6.68
N HIS A 175 -16.25 7.66 7.82
CA HIS A 175 -14.80 7.66 7.98
C HIS A 175 -14.31 6.22 8.16
N VAL A 176 -13.30 5.81 7.37
CA VAL A 176 -12.70 4.48 7.45
C VAL A 176 -11.19 4.63 7.42
N GLU A 177 -10.52 3.97 8.38
CA GLU A 177 -9.08 3.82 8.39
C GLU A 177 -8.70 2.39 8.00
N PHE A 178 -7.78 2.25 7.07
CA PHE A 178 -7.35 0.93 6.60
C PHE A 178 -5.87 0.90 6.25
N ARG A 179 -5.30 -0.30 6.22
CA ARG A 179 -3.97 -0.55 5.68
C ARG A 179 -3.97 -1.82 4.84
N THR A 180 -3.16 -1.84 3.79
CA THR A 180 -2.97 -3.01 2.94
C THR A 180 -1.73 -3.78 3.36
N PRO A 181 -1.69 -5.12 3.21
CA PRO A 181 -0.50 -5.91 3.48
C PRO A 181 0.59 -5.65 2.44
N PHE A 182 1.84 -5.88 2.80
CA PHE A 182 2.95 -5.85 1.86
C PHE A 182 3.07 -7.18 1.12
N LYS A 183 2.76 -7.18 -0.18
CA LYS A 183 2.79 -8.35 -1.07
C LYS A 183 3.59 -8.05 -2.34
N PRO A 184 4.92 -7.90 -2.26
CA PRO A 184 5.72 -7.39 -3.38
C PRO A 184 5.68 -8.29 -4.62
N LYS A 185 5.53 -9.62 -4.45
CA LYS A 185 5.42 -10.57 -5.56
C LYS A 185 4.04 -10.64 -6.21
N ALA A 186 3.00 -10.15 -5.55
CA ALA A 186 1.65 -10.14 -6.09
C ALA A 186 1.45 -8.99 -7.09
N ARG A 187 0.45 -9.14 -7.95
CA ARG A 187 0.07 -8.15 -8.97
C ARG A 187 -1.44 -7.94 -8.99
N GLY A 188 -1.86 -6.78 -9.48
CA GLY A 188 -3.27 -6.43 -9.61
C GLY A 188 -4.05 -6.69 -8.32
N GLN A 189 -5.21 -7.31 -8.42
CA GLN A 189 -6.09 -7.60 -7.27
C GLN A 189 -5.46 -8.54 -6.22
N GLY A 190 -4.39 -9.23 -6.52
CA GLY A 190 -3.63 -10.04 -5.56
C GLY A 190 -2.84 -9.24 -4.52
N ARG A 191 -2.66 -7.92 -4.71
CA ARG A 191 -1.86 -7.04 -3.83
C ARG A 191 -2.60 -6.51 -2.60
N GLY A 192 -3.47 -7.29 -1.96
CA GLY A 192 -4.17 -6.85 -0.75
C GLY A 192 -5.47 -6.14 -1.08
N ASN A 193 -6.33 -6.85 -1.77
CA ASN A 193 -7.66 -6.40 -2.17
C ASN A 193 -8.64 -6.47 -1.00
N SER A 194 -9.44 -5.44 -0.89
CA SER A 194 -10.66 -5.33 -0.09
C SER A 194 -11.53 -4.23 -0.69
N GLY A 195 -12.65 -3.91 -0.05
CA GLY A 195 -13.52 -2.83 -0.50
C GLY A 195 -14.50 -2.38 0.58
N CYS A 196 -14.92 -1.14 0.50
CA CYS A 196 -15.97 -0.59 1.34
C CYS A 196 -17.25 -0.47 0.51
N TYR A 197 -18.23 -1.36 0.78
CA TYR A 197 -19.51 -1.38 0.08
C TYR A 197 -20.51 -0.44 0.73
N LEU A 198 -21.04 0.50 -0.06
CA LEU A 198 -22.11 1.40 0.35
C LEU A 198 -23.44 0.81 -0.09
N GLN A 199 -24.31 0.54 0.89
CA GLN A 199 -25.60 -0.15 0.71
C GLN A 199 -25.51 -1.50 -0.03
N GLY A 200 -24.37 -2.21 0.09
CA GLY A 200 -24.13 -3.47 -0.61
C GLY A 200 -24.12 -3.36 -2.14
N ARG A 201 -23.97 -2.16 -2.69
CA ARG A 201 -24.11 -1.88 -4.12
C ARG A 201 -22.90 -1.22 -4.74
N TYR A 202 -22.35 -0.19 -4.09
CA TYR A 202 -21.23 0.58 -4.62
C TYR A 202 -19.99 0.28 -3.80
N GLU A 203 -18.98 -0.27 -4.43
CA GLU A 203 -17.70 -0.55 -3.79
C GLU A 203 -16.73 0.60 -3.99
N VAL A 204 -16.27 1.18 -2.89
CA VAL A 204 -15.06 2.01 -2.90
C VAL A 204 -13.87 1.08 -2.69
N GLN A 205 -13.09 0.92 -3.76
CA GLN A 205 -12.01 -0.07 -3.81
C GLN A 205 -10.88 0.23 -2.83
N MET A 206 -10.48 -0.77 -2.07
CA MET A 206 -9.27 -0.80 -1.24
C MET A 206 -8.27 -1.76 -1.88
N LEU A 207 -7.12 -1.26 -2.32
CA LEU A 207 -6.10 -2.06 -2.98
C LEU A 207 -4.71 -1.44 -2.74
N ASP A 208 -3.68 -2.26 -2.61
CA ASP A 208 -2.32 -1.77 -2.79
C ASP A 208 -2.08 -1.47 -4.29
N SER A 209 -2.52 -0.30 -4.70
CA SER A 209 -2.27 0.28 -6.01
C SER A 209 -1.24 1.40 -5.95
N PHE A 210 -0.36 1.37 -4.95
CA PHE A 210 0.71 2.34 -4.78
C PHE A 210 1.57 2.46 -6.05
N GLY A 211 1.70 3.69 -6.57
CA GLY A 211 2.44 3.99 -7.78
C GLY A 211 1.78 3.56 -9.09
N LEU A 212 0.62 2.91 -9.08
CA LEU A 212 -0.11 2.50 -10.26
C LEU A 212 -0.85 3.68 -10.92
N THR A 213 -1.56 3.39 -12.02
CA THR A 213 -2.19 4.43 -12.86
C THR A 213 -3.40 5.08 -12.20
N GLY A 214 -4.22 4.33 -11.50
CA GLY A 214 -5.49 4.77 -10.94
C GLY A 214 -6.67 4.37 -11.85
N HIS A 215 -6.87 3.06 -12.05
CA HIS A 215 -8.03 2.52 -12.77
C HIS A 215 -9.25 2.38 -11.84
N HIS A 216 -10.44 2.12 -12.43
CA HIS A 216 -11.68 1.97 -11.67
C HIS A 216 -11.66 0.81 -10.64
N ASN A 217 -10.75 -0.12 -10.78
CA ASN A 217 -10.53 -1.27 -9.88
C ASN A 217 -9.26 -1.12 -9.00
N GLU A 218 -8.77 0.11 -8.86
CA GLU A 218 -7.65 0.48 -8.00
C GLU A 218 -8.13 1.35 -6.83
N CYS A 219 -7.27 1.58 -5.85
CA CYS A 219 -7.57 2.27 -4.59
C CYS A 219 -8.27 3.61 -4.83
N GLY A 220 -9.42 3.82 -4.18
CA GLY A 220 -10.25 5.02 -4.30
C GLY A 220 -11.16 5.05 -5.53
N GLY A 221 -11.09 4.04 -6.41
CA GLY A 221 -12.05 3.88 -7.50
C GLY A 221 -13.41 3.43 -6.99
N ILE A 222 -14.48 3.82 -7.68
CA ILE A 222 -15.79 3.18 -7.55
C ILE A 222 -15.78 2.00 -8.50
N TYR A 223 -15.68 0.80 -7.95
CA TYR A 223 -15.37 -0.42 -8.71
C TYR A 223 -16.27 -0.59 -9.93
N SER A 224 -15.68 -0.83 -11.09
CA SER A 224 -16.34 -0.95 -12.41
C SER A 224 -17.16 0.26 -12.86
N ILE A 225 -17.12 1.39 -12.12
CA ILE A 225 -17.93 2.58 -12.44
C ILE A 225 -17.03 3.78 -12.78
N LYS A 226 -16.13 4.16 -11.88
CA LYS A 226 -15.30 5.36 -12.05
C LYS A 226 -13.90 5.18 -11.46
N PRO A 227 -12.82 5.51 -12.19
CA PRO A 227 -11.49 5.60 -11.62
C PRO A 227 -11.39 6.77 -10.63
N PRO A 228 -10.42 6.77 -9.69
CA PRO A 228 -10.11 7.93 -8.89
C PRO A 228 -9.57 9.06 -9.79
N ASP A 229 -9.86 10.31 -9.48
CA ASP A 229 -9.33 11.45 -10.22
C ASP A 229 -7.80 11.57 -10.07
N VAL A 230 -7.26 11.09 -8.94
CA VAL A 230 -5.84 10.93 -8.67
C VAL A 230 -5.65 9.67 -7.81
N ASN A 231 -4.76 8.77 -8.23
CA ASN A 231 -4.36 7.65 -7.37
C ASN A 231 -3.46 8.17 -6.23
N MET A 232 -4.01 8.25 -5.04
CA MET A 232 -3.34 8.72 -3.83
C MET A 232 -3.02 7.59 -2.85
N ALA A 233 -3.04 6.34 -3.32
CA ALA A 233 -2.66 5.19 -2.47
C ALA A 233 -1.28 5.41 -1.88
N LEU A 234 -1.17 5.25 -0.57
CA LEU A 234 0.10 5.24 0.16
C LEU A 234 0.78 3.87 0.04
N PRO A 235 2.08 3.77 0.34
CA PRO A 235 2.76 2.47 0.35
C PRO A 235 2.04 1.46 1.26
N PRO A 236 2.06 0.14 0.94
CA PRO A 236 1.48 -0.89 1.81
C PRO A 236 2.06 -0.81 3.22
N LEU A 237 1.31 -1.26 4.20
CA LEU A 237 1.49 -1.11 5.65
C LEU A 237 1.37 0.33 6.18
N SER A 238 1.17 1.34 5.31
CA SER A 238 0.77 2.67 5.76
C SER A 238 -0.72 2.71 6.05
N TRP A 239 -1.11 3.34 7.16
CA TRP A 239 -2.50 3.65 7.43
C TRP A 239 -2.99 4.74 6.49
N GLN A 240 -4.16 4.51 5.90
CA GLN A 240 -4.84 5.38 4.95
C GLN A 240 -6.28 5.59 5.41
N THR A 241 -6.92 6.65 4.92
CA THR A 241 -8.31 6.96 5.28
C THR A 241 -9.17 7.14 4.04
N TYR A 242 -10.44 6.77 4.18
CA TYR A 242 -11.51 7.25 3.33
C TYR A 242 -12.46 8.10 4.14
N ASP A 243 -12.78 9.28 3.64
CA ASP A 243 -13.84 10.13 4.09
C ASP A 243 -14.88 10.20 2.97
N ILE A 244 -15.98 9.47 3.16
CA ILE A 244 -16.98 9.24 2.11
C ILE A 244 -18.26 9.99 2.47
N GLU A 245 -18.79 10.76 1.54
CA GLU A 245 -20.15 11.29 1.61
C GLU A 245 -21.03 10.54 0.61
N PHE A 246 -21.98 9.78 1.13
CA PHE A 246 -22.92 9.00 0.33
C PHE A 246 -24.33 9.56 0.47
N THR A 247 -24.96 9.83 -0.68
CA THR A 247 -26.34 10.33 -0.75
C THR A 247 -27.18 9.37 -1.58
N THR A 248 -28.26 8.86 -1.00
CA THR A 248 -29.23 8.02 -1.72
C THR A 248 -30.04 8.86 -2.69
N ALA A 249 -30.31 8.30 -3.87
CA ALA A 249 -31.25 8.93 -4.83
C ALA A 249 -32.64 9.07 -4.20
N LYS A 250 -33.23 10.25 -4.33
CA LYS A 250 -34.63 10.46 -4.02
C LYS A 250 -35.43 10.17 -5.29
N PHE A 251 -36.25 9.14 -5.28
CA PHE A 251 -37.23 8.95 -6.31
C PHE A 251 -38.32 10.01 -6.12
N LYS A 252 -38.64 10.75 -7.19
CA LYS A 252 -39.79 11.65 -7.27
C LYS A 252 -40.99 10.85 -7.67
#